data_7b64c5e50cee8b20527088ba320f7425
#
_entry.id   7b64c5e50cee8b20527088ba320f7425
#
_cell.length_a   1.000
_cell.length_b   1.000
_cell.length_c   1.000
_cell.angle_alpha   90.00
_cell.angle_beta   90.00
_cell.angle_gamma   90.00
#
_symmetry.space_group_name_H-M   'P 1'
#
loop_
_entity.id
_entity.type
_entity.pdbx_description
1 polymer ?
#
loop_
_entity_poly.entity_id
_entity_poly.type
_entity_poly.pdbx_seq_one_letter_code
_entity_poly.pdbx_strand_id
1 'polypeptide(L)'
;MDKLSAFSSEAFNFKGLVAQNEFPNANHVHDLILNRLENVDASLSEAAFYHFKTPGKMLRAKMAIQSASLAEIDTSISLLWAAAVEVLHNASLIHDDICDGDKQRRGRSSIWVKFGQDTALTLGDWLIALSFELASEAAEMSNTPRLVGILARHMATTTAGQAMEFRWDSTQSWDVYLKIAADKTAPLLTAPIHGVTLMSGTSGLGFAISGYFCDLGKAYQIANDILNFKGTDGAKLI
;
A
#
# COMPACT_ATOMS: atom_id res chain seq x y z
N MET A 1 -8.14 2.83 -33.24
CA MET A 1 -6.86 2.10 -33.16
C MET A 1 -6.45 2.04 -31.70
N ASP A 2 -6.33 0.85 -31.25
CA ASP A 2 -6.43 0.35 -29.89
C ASP A 2 -5.30 0.85 -28.97
N LYS A 3 -5.63 1.76 -28.03
CA LYS A 3 -4.69 2.11 -26.93
C LYS A 3 -4.55 0.98 -25.89
N LEU A 4 -5.35 -0.06 -25.98
CA LEU A 4 -5.27 -1.25 -25.11
C LEU A 4 -4.14 -2.21 -25.52
N SER A 5 -3.62 -2.11 -26.74
CA SER A 5 -2.48 -2.95 -27.19
C SER A 5 -1.11 -2.43 -26.74
N ALA A 6 -1.02 -1.24 -26.16
CA ALA A 6 0.23 -0.68 -25.65
C ALA A 6 0.61 -1.21 -24.26
N PHE A 7 -0.26 -1.99 -23.61
CA PHE A 7 0.06 -2.74 -22.37
C PHE A 7 0.75 -4.08 -22.65
N SER A 8 1.34 -4.27 -23.83
CA SER A 8 2.21 -5.41 -24.07
C SER A 8 3.49 -5.21 -23.28
N SER A 9 3.62 -5.98 -22.22
CA SER A 9 4.78 -6.19 -21.39
C SER A 9 6.08 -6.23 -22.21
N GLU A 10 6.79 -5.12 -22.34
CA GLU A 10 8.24 -5.24 -22.34
C GLU A 10 8.58 -5.82 -20.96
N ALA A 11 8.97 -7.09 -20.94
CA ALA A 11 9.26 -7.80 -19.72
C ALA A 11 10.30 -6.98 -18.93
N PHE A 12 9.86 -6.38 -17.83
CA PHE A 12 10.74 -5.60 -16.97
C PHE A 12 11.96 -6.45 -16.62
N ASN A 13 13.16 -5.94 -16.89
CA ASN A 13 14.37 -6.70 -16.71
C ASN A 13 14.75 -6.81 -15.22
N PHE A 14 14.08 -7.69 -14.51
CA PHE A 14 14.36 -7.96 -13.09
C PHE A 14 15.81 -8.40 -12.85
N LYS A 15 16.46 -9.06 -13.84
CA LYS A 15 17.86 -9.53 -13.71
C LYS A 15 18.87 -8.37 -13.68
N GLY A 16 18.51 -7.22 -14.25
CA GLY A 16 19.35 -6.02 -14.18
C GLY A 16 19.14 -5.21 -12.91
N LEU A 17 17.99 -5.39 -12.23
CA LEU A 17 17.65 -4.64 -11.03
C LEU A 17 18.33 -5.19 -9.77
N VAL A 18 18.54 -6.50 -9.70
CA VAL A 18 19.21 -7.16 -8.57
C VAL A 18 20.48 -7.79 -9.10
N ALA A 19 21.64 -7.33 -8.64
CA ALA A 19 22.92 -7.92 -9.02
C ALA A 19 22.95 -9.41 -8.64
N GLN A 20 23.61 -10.24 -9.46
CA GLN A 20 23.75 -11.67 -9.17
C GLN A 20 24.41 -11.84 -7.80
N ASN A 21 23.67 -12.34 -6.82
CA ASN A 21 23.98 -12.55 -5.39
C ASN A 21 23.55 -11.46 -4.41
N GLU A 22 22.83 -10.42 -4.82
CA GLU A 22 22.19 -9.49 -3.87
C GLU A 22 20.76 -9.93 -3.51
N PHE A 23 20.42 -9.87 -2.23
CA PHE A 23 19.03 -10.06 -1.82
C PHE A 23 18.21 -8.83 -2.21
N PRO A 24 16.96 -9.02 -2.72
CA PRO A 24 16.08 -7.90 -3.01
C PRO A 24 15.84 -7.06 -1.74
N ASN A 25 15.76 -5.76 -1.92
CA ASN A 25 15.54 -4.82 -0.83
C ASN A 25 14.53 -3.73 -1.20
N ALA A 26 14.22 -2.84 -0.28
CA ALA A 26 13.21 -1.81 -0.49
C ALA A 26 13.58 -0.81 -1.62
N ASN A 27 14.86 -0.61 -1.91
CA ASN A 27 15.27 0.28 -3.02
C ASN A 27 14.89 -0.34 -4.37
N HIS A 28 15.08 -1.65 -4.55
CA HIS A 28 14.67 -2.35 -5.77
C HIS A 28 13.15 -2.26 -6.00
N VAL A 29 12.34 -2.31 -4.91
CA VAL A 29 10.90 -2.08 -5.00
C VAL A 29 10.59 -0.65 -5.41
N HIS A 30 11.31 0.32 -4.84
CA HIS A 30 11.14 1.73 -5.19
C HIS A 30 11.47 1.99 -6.65
N ASP A 31 12.57 1.45 -7.15
CA ASP A 31 13.00 1.58 -8.54
C ASP A 31 11.98 0.93 -9.49
N LEU A 32 11.42 -0.24 -9.13
CA LEU A 32 10.34 -0.86 -9.88
C LEU A 32 9.10 0.05 -9.93
N ILE A 33 8.71 0.64 -8.79
CA ILE A 33 7.58 1.58 -8.76
C ILE A 33 7.86 2.78 -9.66
N LEU A 34 9.03 3.42 -9.55
CA LEU A 34 9.38 4.57 -10.39
C LEU A 34 9.34 4.24 -11.89
N ASN A 35 9.82 3.06 -12.28
CA ASN A 35 9.72 2.60 -13.67
C ASN A 35 8.26 2.45 -14.13
N ARG A 36 7.37 1.90 -13.27
CA ARG A 36 5.94 1.80 -13.60
C ARG A 36 5.25 3.17 -13.71
N LEU A 37 5.71 4.17 -12.95
CA LEU A 37 5.19 5.54 -13.06
C LEU A 37 5.51 6.21 -14.39
N GLU A 38 6.47 5.72 -15.17
CA GLU A 38 6.73 6.22 -16.53
C GLU A 38 5.53 6.03 -17.48
N ASN A 39 4.65 5.07 -17.16
CA ASN A 39 3.44 4.78 -17.93
C ASN A 39 2.21 5.62 -17.50
N VAL A 40 2.34 6.46 -16.46
CA VAL A 40 1.24 7.32 -16.03
C VAL A 40 0.95 8.39 -17.06
N ASP A 41 -0.31 8.79 -17.21
CA ASP A 41 -0.68 9.88 -18.10
C ASP A 41 0.07 11.18 -17.74
N ALA A 42 0.45 11.95 -18.77
CA ALA A 42 1.22 13.18 -18.60
C ALA A 42 0.59 14.17 -17.62
N SER A 43 -0.75 14.19 -17.50
CA SER A 43 -1.50 15.04 -16.58
C SER A 43 -1.27 14.69 -15.10
N LEU A 44 -0.90 13.46 -14.78
CA LEU A 44 -0.64 12.96 -13.42
C LEU A 44 0.85 12.79 -13.12
N SER A 45 1.70 12.82 -14.13
CA SER A 45 3.12 12.44 -14.03
C SER A 45 3.86 13.26 -12.97
N GLU A 46 3.74 14.59 -12.99
CA GLU A 46 4.44 15.43 -12.00
C GLU A 46 4.00 15.11 -10.57
N ALA A 47 2.71 14.90 -10.34
CA ALA A 47 2.17 14.57 -9.03
C ALA A 47 2.62 13.18 -8.56
N ALA A 48 2.64 12.18 -9.45
CA ALA A 48 3.10 10.83 -9.16
C ALA A 48 4.58 10.83 -8.74
N PHE A 49 5.46 11.37 -9.56
CA PHE A 49 6.90 11.47 -9.22
C PHE A 49 7.15 12.35 -7.98
N TYR A 50 6.37 13.41 -7.78
CA TYR A 50 6.47 14.20 -6.56
C TYR A 50 6.14 13.38 -5.32
N HIS A 51 5.11 12.54 -5.33
CA HIS A 51 4.75 11.69 -4.20
C HIS A 51 5.86 10.70 -3.86
N PHE A 52 6.39 10.00 -4.85
CA PHE A 52 7.40 8.95 -4.67
C PHE A 52 8.84 9.48 -4.54
N LYS A 53 9.11 10.76 -4.81
CA LYS A 53 10.45 11.36 -4.63
C LYS A 53 11.02 11.20 -3.21
N THR A 54 10.15 11.14 -2.21
CA THR A 54 10.52 10.89 -0.82
C THR A 54 9.86 9.59 -0.38
N PRO A 55 10.49 8.42 -0.60
CA PRO A 55 9.96 7.17 -0.12
C PRO A 55 9.86 7.23 1.41
N GLY A 56 8.79 6.67 1.96
CA GLY A 56 8.65 6.51 3.39
C GLY A 56 9.59 5.41 3.91
N LYS A 57 9.25 4.83 5.06
CA LYS A 57 10.01 3.71 5.63
C LYS A 57 9.91 2.43 4.81
N MET A 58 8.98 2.37 3.83
CA MET A 58 8.68 1.23 2.98
C MET A 58 8.50 -0.08 3.77
N LEU A 59 7.78 0.02 4.89
CA LEU A 59 7.63 -1.08 5.84
C LEU A 59 6.95 -2.28 5.20
N ARG A 60 5.89 -2.04 4.42
CA ARG A 60 5.11 -3.10 3.78
C ARG A 60 5.92 -3.83 2.72
N ALA A 61 6.67 -3.09 1.92
CA ALA A 61 7.61 -3.68 0.96
C ALA A 61 8.66 -4.54 1.66
N LYS A 62 9.27 -4.04 2.74
CA LYS A 62 10.25 -4.78 3.54
C LYS A 62 9.66 -6.07 4.11
N MET A 63 8.45 -6.00 4.67
CA MET A 63 7.76 -7.19 5.20
C MET A 63 7.49 -8.21 4.11
N ALA A 64 7.02 -7.78 2.92
CA ALA A 64 6.78 -8.68 1.80
C ALA A 64 8.06 -9.36 1.34
N ILE A 65 9.15 -8.61 1.13
CA ILE A 65 10.45 -9.17 0.69
C ILE A 65 11.01 -10.13 1.73
N GLN A 66 11.04 -9.74 3.01
CA GLN A 66 11.62 -10.58 4.05
C GLN A 66 10.84 -11.88 4.23
N SER A 67 9.51 -11.82 4.24
CA SER A 67 8.69 -13.03 4.31
C SER A 67 8.81 -13.90 3.07
N ALA A 68 8.90 -13.30 1.87
CA ALA A 68 9.09 -14.03 0.61
C ALA A 68 10.46 -14.73 0.57
N SER A 69 11.51 -14.08 1.07
CA SER A 69 12.84 -14.68 1.21
C SER A 69 12.84 -15.90 2.13
N LEU A 70 12.15 -15.81 3.29
CA LEU A 70 12.00 -16.92 4.21
C LEU A 70 11.18 -18.07 3.63
N ALA A 71 10.28 -17.78 2.72
CA ALA A 71 9.42 -18.76 2.03
C ALA A 71 10.01 -19.23 0.69
N GLU A 72 11.25 -18.85 0.36
CA GLU A 72 11.96 -19.20 -0.88
C GLU A 72 11.18 -18.84 -2.16
N ILE A 73 10.41 -17.74 -2.11
CA ILE A 73 9.69 -17.21 -3.27
C ILE A 73 10.70 -16.51 -4.22
N ASP A 74 10.50 -16.72 -5.52
CA ASP A 74 11.32 -16.09 -6.56
C ASP A 74 11.43 -14.56 -6.37
N THR A 75 12.61 -14.02 -6.63
CA THR A 75 12.91 -12.60 -6.46
C THR A 75 11.98 -11.69 -7.26
N SER A 76 11.69 -12.03 -8.51
CA SER A 76 10.83 -11.22 -9.38
C SER A 76 9.40 -11.19 -8.86
N ILE A 77 8.89 -12.33 -8.41
CA ILE A 77 7.55 -12.46 -7.82
C ILE A 77 7.48 -11.64 -6.51
N SER A 78 8.51 -11.76 -5.68
CA SER A 78 8.58 -11.04 -4.41
C SER A 78 8.62 -9.52 -4.59
N LEU A 79 9.33 -9.02 -5.60
CA LEU A 79 9.40 -7.59 -5.93
C LEU A 79 8.05 -7.06 -6.46
N LEU A 80 7.37 -7.80 -7.33
CA LEU A 80 6.05 -7.44 -7.83
C LEU A 80 5.02 -7.36 -6.72
N TRP A 81 4.98 -8.39 -5.85
CA TRP A 81 4.06 -8.38 -4.71
C TRP A 81 4.37 -7.27 -3.72
N ALA A 82 5.65 -7.03 -3.40
CA ALA A 82 6.07 -5.95 -2.52
C ALA A 82 5.72 -4.58 -3.10
N ALA A 83 5.88 -4.38 -4.42
CA ALA A 83 5.48 -3.17 -5.10
C ALA A 83 3.95 -2.98 -5.07
N ALA A 84 3.18 -4.04 -5.33
CA ALA A 84 1.71 -3.99 -5.29
C ALA A 84 1.19 -3.49 -3.94
N VAL A 85 1.66 -4.06 -2.84
CA VAL A 85 1.20 -3.66 -1.49
C VAL A 85 1.70 -2.27 -1.08
N GLU A 86 2.91 -1.88 -1.50
CA GLU A 86 3.45 -0.55 -1.19
C GLU A 86 2.75 0.55 -2.01
N VAL A 87 2.43 0.30 -3.29
CA VAL A 87 1.66 1.21 -4.16
C VAL A 87 0.26 1.40 -3.60
N LEU A 88 -0.43 0.31 -3.22
CA LEU A 88 -1.75 0.40 -2.62
C LEU A 88 -1.75 1.23 -1.33
N HIS A 89 -0.73 1.05 -0.49
CA HIS A 89 -0.57 1.87 0.71
C HIS A 89 -0.34 3.35 0.36
N ASN A 90 0.47 3.65 -0.64
CA ASN A 90 0.69 5.04 -1.04
C ASN A 90 -0.57 5.67 -1.64
N ALA A 91 -1.41 4.91 -2.36
CA ALA A 91 -2.73 5.35 -2.79
C ALA A 91 -3.62 5.72 -1.60
N SER A 92 -3.67 4.84 -0.57
CA SER A 92 -4.44 5.13 0.65
C SER A 92 -3.96 6.40 1.35
N LEU A 93 -2.65 6.66 1.43
CA LEU A 93 -2.11 7.87 2.03
C LEU A 93 -2.53 9.14 1.29
N ILE A 94 -2.61 9.12 -0.04
CA ILE A 94 -3.07 10.27 -0.83
C ILE A 94 -4.54 10.57 -0.55
N HIS A 95 -5.38 9.53 -0.46
CA HIS A 95 -6.79 9.67 -0.13
C HIS A 95 -7.00 10.09 1.33
N ASP A 96 -6.24 9.52 2.27
CA ASP A 96 -6.28 9.89 3.69
C ASP A 96 -5.94 11.37 3.90
N ASP A 97 -4.90 11.89 3.20
CA ASP A 97 -4.53 13.31 3.27
C ASP A 97 -5.69 14.25 2.93
N ILE A 98 -6.57 13.84 1.98
CA ILE A 98 -7.77 14.60 1.64
C ILE A 98 -8.83 14.47 2.73
N CYS A 99 -9.07 13.25 3.19
CA CYS A 99 -10.11 12.94 4.18
C CYS A 99 -9.83 13.60 5.52
N ASP A 100 -8.58 13.57 5.96
CA ASP A 100 -8.14 14.08 7.25
C ASP A 100 -7.76 15.59 7.19
N GLY A 101 -7.74 16.16 5.97
CA GLY A 101 -7.32 17.55 5.74
C GLY A 101 -5.83 17.79 5.96
N ASP A 102 -5.02 16.74 5.90
CA ASP A 102 -3.59 16.79 6.14
C ASP A 102 -2.87 17.58 5.05
N LYS A 103 -2.28 18.70 5.44
CA LYS A 103 -1.60 19.60 4.49
C LYS A 103 -0.17 19.21 4.19
N GLN A 104 0.41 18.32 4.99
CA GLN A 104 1.79 17.89 4.85
C GLN A 104 1.91 16.38 4.98
N ARG A 105 2.76 15.78 4.14
CA ARG A 105 3.15 14.38 4.17
C ARG A 105 4.68 14.28 4.05
N ARG A 106 5.32 13.62 5.01
CA ARG A 106 6.80 13.44 5.03
C ARG A 106 7.57 14.77 4.93
N GLY A 107 7.10 15.82 5.64
CA GLY A 107 7.72 17.15 5.68
C GLY A 107 7.55 17.97 4.40
N ARG A 108 6.66 17.58 3.49
CA ARG A 108 6.35 18.27 2.23
C ARG A 108 4.85 18.48 2.12
N SER A 109 4.42 19.43 1.28
CA SER A 109 3.00 19.58 0.97
C SER A 109 2.39 18.27 0.48
N SER A 110 1.21 17.92 0.96
CA SER A 110 0.44 16.79 0.45
C SER A 110 0.03 17.02 -1.02
N ILE A 111 -0.33 15.95 -1.74
CA ILE A 111 -0.68 16.04 -3.17
C ILE A 111 -1.84 16.99 -3.38
N TRP A 112 -2.90 16.88 -2.58
CA TRP A 112 -4.09 17.72 -2.75
C TRP A 112 -3.81 19.21 -2.51
N VAL A 113 -2.86 19.55 -1.63
CA VAL A 113 -2.46 20.94 -1.38
C VAL A 113 -1.64 21.49 -2.55
N LYS A 114 -0.76 20.69 -3.13
CA LYS A 114 0.17 21.16 -4.17
C LYS A 114 -0.44 21.12 -5.58
N PHE A 115 -1.21 20.08 -5.89
CA PHE A 115 -1.70 19.82 -7.25
C PHE A 115 -3.23 19.89 -7.37
N GLY A 116 -3.94 20.12 -6.27
CA GLY A 116 -5.40 20.15 -6.23
C GLY A 116 -6.01 18.80 -5.84
N GLN A 117 -7.24 18.88 -5.32
CA GLN A 117 -7.97 17.71 -4.82
C GLN A 117 -8.32 16.74 -5.94
N ASP A 118 -8.72 17.23 -7.11
CA ASP A 118 -9.09 16.39 -8.26
C ASP A 118 -7.89 15.55 -8.73
N THR A 119 -6.70 16.18 -8.82
CA THR A 119 -5.45 15.47 -9.16
C THR A 119 -5.10 14.41 -8.11
N ALA A 120 -5.28 14.73 -6.82
CA ALA A 120 -4.99 13.79 -5.75
C ALA A 120 -5.93 12.57 -5.79
N LEU A 121 -7.23 12.78 -5.95
CA LEU A 121 -8.22 11.69 -6.11
C LEU A 121 -7.88 10.81 -7.30
N THR A 122 -7.68 11.43 -8.48
CA THR A 122 -7.40 10.69 -9.71
C THR A 122 -6.08 9.93 -9.63
N LEU A 123 -5.03 10.52 -9.04
CA LEU A 123 -3.76 9.83 -8.83
C LEU A 123 -3.91 8.64 -7.87
N GLY A 124 -4.66 8.80 -6.77
CA GLY A 124 -4.94 7.71 -5.86
C GLY A 124 -5.64 6.54 -6.55
N ASP A 125 -6.65 6.81 -7.37
CA ASP A 125 -7.37 5.78 -8.14
C ASP A 125 -6.45 5.10 -9.17
N TRP A 126 -5.60 5.87 -9.86
CA TRP A 126 -4.62 5.30 -10.78
C TRP A 126 -3.61 4.38 -10.06
N LEU A 127 -3.13 4.77 -8.88
CA LEU A 127 -2.23 3.94 -8.07
C LEU A 127 -2.93 2.66 -7.57
N ILE A 128 -4.22 2.71 -7.24
CA ILE A 128 -5.01 1.51 -6.93
C ILE A 128 -5.00 0.55 -8.13
N ALA A 129 -5.26 1.06 -9.34
CA ALA A 129 -5.23 0.26 -10.56
C ALA A 129 -3.84 -0.36 -10.79
N LEU A 130 -2.76 0.42 -10.67
CA LEU A 130 -1.39 -0.09 -10.77
C LEU A 130 -1.09 -1.17 -9.73
N SER A 131 -1.60 -1.04 -8.50
CA SER A 131 -1.38 -2.06 -7.46
C SER A 131 -2.01 -3.40 -7.84
N PHE A 132 -3.18 -3.39 -8.44
CA PHE A 132 -3.84 -4.61 -8.92
C PHE A 132 -3.16 -5.21 -10.16
N GLU A 133 -2.63 -4.37 -11.06
CA GLU A 133 -1.80 -4.81 -12.18
C GLU A 133 -0.57 -5.57 -11.69
N LEU A 134 0.22 -4.98 -10.79
CA LEU A 134 1.39 -5.61 -10.18
C LEU A 134 1.05 -6.91 -9.43
N ALA A 135 -0.09 -6.93 -8.71
CA ALA A 135 -0.58 -8.13 -8.05
C ALA A 135 -1.01 -9.22 -9.03
N SER A 136 -1.55 -8.85 -10.20
CA SER A 136 -1.91 -9.79 -11.27
C SER A 136 -0.66 -10.42 -11.88
N GLU A 137 0.36 -9.64 -12.18
CA GLU A 137 1.66 -10.15 -12.66
C GLU A 137 2.28 -11.14 -11.65
N ALA A 138 2.29 -10.78 -10.36
CA ALA A 138 2.76 -11.68 -9.31
C ALA A 138 1.93 -12.96 -9.22
N ALA A 139 0.60 -12.87 -9.39
CA ALA A 139 -0.33 -13.99 -9.38
C ALA A 139 -0.08 -14.96 -10.54
N GLU A 140 0.16 -14.42 -11.74
CA GLU A 140 0.47 -15.19 -12.94
C GLU A 140 1.81 -15.92 -12.78
N MET A 141 2.86 -15.21 -12.39
CA MET A 141 4.20 -15.79 -12.24
C MET A 141 4.26 -16.85 -11.12
N SER A 142 3.53 -16.66 -10.03
CA SER A 142 3.47 -17.61 -8.90
C SER A 142 2.42 -18.71 -9.06
N ASN A 143 1.65 -18.69 -10.15
CA ASN A 143 0.47 -19.55 -10.31
C ASN A 143 -0.50 -19.48 -9.11
N THR A 144 -0.68 -18.28 -8.55
CA THR A 144 -1.50 -18.04 -7.35
C THR A 144 -2.59 -16.99 -7.64
N PRO A 145 -3.65 -17.34 -8.39
CA PRO A 145 -4.66 -16.37 -8.85
C PRO A 145 -5.43 -15.68 -7.69
N ARG A 146 -5.37 -16.26 -6.49
CA ARG A 146 -6.00 -15.68 -5.29
C ARG A 146 -5.33 -14.42 -4.78
N LEU A 147 -4.11 -14.06 -5.20
CA LEU A 147 -3.37 -12.87 -4.74
C LEU A 147 -4.17 -11.58 -4.98
N VAL A 148 -4.71 -11.41 -6.18
CA VAL A 148 -5.51 -10.22 -6.52
C VAL A 148 -6.74 -10.10 -5.61
N GLY A 149 -7.44 -11.23 -5.42
CA GLY A 149 -8.64 -11.26 -4.55
C GLY A 149 -8.33 -10.98 -3.07
N ILE A 150 -7.14 -11.36 -2.60
CA ILE A 150 -6.69 -11.05 -1.23
C ILE A 150 -6.40 -9.55 -1.11
N LEU A 151 -5.66 -8.97 -2.05
CA LEU A 151 -5.36 -7.55 -2.04
C LEU A 151 -6.64 -6.70 -2.09
N ALA A 152 -7.60 -7.11 -2.94
CA ALA A 152 -8.90 -6.47 -3.03
C ALA A 152 -9.68 -6.51 -1.71
N ARG A 153 -9.67 -7.64 -1.00
CA ARG A 153 -10.32 -7.74 0.33
C ARG A 153 -9.66 -6.86 1.37
N HIS A 154 -8.34 -6.80 1.41
CA HIS A 154 -7.63 -5.89 2.31
C HIS A 154 -7.97 -4.43 2.02
N MET A 155 -8.00 -4.03 0.75
CA MET A 155 -8.42 -2.70 0.33
C MET A 155 -9.87 -2.41 0.76
N ALA A 156 -10.80 -3.31 0.49
CA ALA A 156 -12.22 -3.15 0.85
C ALA A 156 -12.41 -2.99 2.36
N THR A 157 -11.68 -3.75 3.19
CA THR A 157 -11.74 -3.63 4.65
C THR A 157 -11.19 -2.29 5.11
N THR A 158 -10.04 -1.84 4.56
CA THR A 158 -9.46 -0.52 4.87
C THR A 158 -10.43 0.61 4.52
N THR A 159 -11.05 0.55 3.34
CA THR A 159 -12.04 1.53 2.90
C THR A 159 -13.28 1.53 3.79
N ALA A 160 -13.74 0.35 4.23
CA ALA A 160 -14.86 0.25 5.16
C ALA A 160 -14.52 0.87 6.53
N GLY A 161 -13.29 0.65 7.03
CA GLY A 161 -12.80 1.29 8.25
C GLY A 161 -12.81 2.82 8.16
N GLN A 162 -12.32 3.38 7.06
CA GLN A 162 -12.37 4.82 6.78
C GLN A 162 -13.82 5.35 6.72
N ALA A 163 -14.70 4.63 6.03
CA ALA A 163 -16.11 5.02 5.95
C ALA A 163 -16.85 4.98 7.31
N MET A 164 -16.45 4.08 8.19
CA MET A 164 -16.96 4.03 9.56
C MET A 164 -16.44 5.19 10.40
N GLU A 165 -15.18 5.58 10.23
CA GLU A 165 -14.56 6.71 10.92
C GLU A 165 -15.31 8.03 10.66
N PHE A 166 -15.75 8.30 9.42
CA PHE A 166 -16.55 9.48 9.08
C PHE A 166 -17.90 9.55 9.81
N ARG A 167 -18.41 8.43 10.30
CA ARG A 167 -19.68 8.34 11.03
C ARG A 167 -19.49 8.17 12.52
N TRP A 168 -18.24 8.10 12.97
CA TRP A 168 -17.95 7.91 14.38
C TRP A 168 -18.21 9.21 15.17
N ASP A 169 -18.81 9.08 16.31
CA ASP A 169 -19.01 10.17 17.27
C ASP A 169 -18.73 9.66 18.71
N SER A 170 -18.60 10.61 19.64
CA SER A 170 -18.24 10.34 21.03
C SER A 170 -19.29 9.55 21.82
N THR A 171 -20.46 9.28 21.25
CA THR A 171 -21.52 8.48 21.88
C THR A 171 -21.35 6.99 21.63
N GLN A 172 -20.49 6.62 20.68
CA GLN A 172 -20.23 5.23 20.31
C GLN A 172 -19.30 4.55 21.33
N SER A 173 -19.43 3.22 21.40
CA SER A 173 -18.65 2.44 22.36
C SER A 173 -17.17 2.34 21.98
N TRP A 174 -16.33 2.08 22.99
CA TRP A 174 -14.91 1.78 22.79
C TRP A 174 -14.66 0.62 21.82
N ASP A 175 -15.54 -0.39 21.80
CA ASP A 175 -15.43 -1.53 20.88
C ASP A 175 -15.62 -1.11 19.42
N VAL A 176 -16.50 -0.16 19.15
CA VAL A 176 -16.67 0.42 17.80
C VAL A 176 -15.43 1.17 17.38
N TYR A 177 -14.83 1.99 18.25
CA TYR A 177 -13.56 2.66 18.00
C TYR A 177 -12.44 1.66 17.68
N LEU A 178 -12.28 0.62 18.50
CA LEU A 178 -11.27 -0.41 18.28
C LEU A 178 -11.47 -1.16 16.94
N LYS A 179 -12.72 -1.36 16.55
CA LYS A 179 -13.04 -1.96 15.25
C LYS A 179 -12.63 -1.03 14.10
N ILE A 180 -12.93 0.25 14.18
CA ILE A 180 -12.53 1.25 13.17
C ILE A 180 -11.01 1.27 13.06
N ALA A 181 -10.31 1.39 14.19
CA ALA A 181 -8.85 1.40 14.25
C ALA A 181 -8.22 0.14 13.62
N ALA A 182 -8.80 -1.02 13.90
CA ALA A 182 -8.36 -2.28 13.32
C ALA A 182 -8.60 -2.31 11.80
N ASP A 183 -9.82 -2.02 11.35
CA ASP A 183 -10.22 -2.12 9.94
C ASP A 183 -9.50 -1.08 9.07
N LYS A 184 -9.20 0.11 9.58
CA LYS A 184 -8.43 1.15 8.86
C LYS A 184 -6.96 0.77 8.68
N THR A 185 -6.33 0.13 9.67
CA THR A 185 -4.87 0.00 9.72
C THR A 185 -4.36 -1.42 9.46
N ALA A 186 -4.98 -2.43 10.07
CA ALA A 186 -4.47 -3.80 10.06
C ALA A 186 -4.45 -4.46 8.66
N PRO A 187 -5.42 -4.23 7.75
CA PRO A 187 -5.44 -4.95 6.48
C PRO A 187 -4.19 -4.71 5.65
N LEU A 188 -3.75 -3.46 5.51
CA LEU A 188 -2.56 -3.12 4.72
C LEU A 188 -1.24 -3.45 5.44
N LEU A 189 -1.25 -3.75 6.73
CA LEU A 189 -0.12 -4.36 7.44
C LEU A 189 -0.09 -5.88 7.28
N THR A 190 -1.25 -6.51 7.16
CA THR A 190 -1.39 -7.96 6.97
C THR A 190 -1.09 -8.40 5.54
N ALA A 191 -1.53 -7.62 4.55
CA ALA A 191 -1.45 -7.96 3.13
C ALA A 191 -0.07 -8.45 2.67
N PRO A 192 1.05 -7.79 3.06
CA PRO A 192 2.40 -8.21 2.64
C PRO A 192 2.68 -9.68 2.90
N ILE A 193 2.43 -10.13 4.13
CA ILE A 193 2.75 -11.49 4.57
C ILE A 193 1.65 -12.47 4.13
N HIS A 194 0.38 -12.04 4.12
CA HIS A 194 -0.74 -12.89 3.70
C HIS A 194 -0.58 -13.35 2.24
N GLY A 195 -0.14 -12.48 1.33
CA GLY A 195 0.15 -12.90 -0.05
C GLY A 195 1.27 -13.94 -0.11
N VAL A 196 2.34 -13.76 0.67
CA VAL A 196 3.44 -14.71 0.73
C VAL A 196 2.97 -16.08 1.25
N THR A 197 2.14 -16.13 2.30
CA THR A 197 1.60 -17.41 2.80
C THR A 197 0.73 -18.15 1.79
N LEU A 198 0.08 -17.41 0.88
CA LEU A 198 -0.65 -18.04 -0.22
C LEU A 198 0.30 -18.61 -1.28
N MET A 199 1.31 -17.86 -1.67
CA MET A 199 2.29 -18.30 -2.68
C MET A 199 3.09 -19.52 -2.22
N SER A 200 3.43 -19.57 -0.92
CA SER A 200 4.17 -20.70 -0.32
C SER A 200 3.31 -21.89 0.06
N GLY A 201 1.98 -21.83 -0.13
CA GLY A 201 1.07 -22.90 0.29
C GLY A 201 0.86 -23.02 1.81
N THR A 202 1.37 -22.06 2.61
CA THR A 202 1.26 -22.03 4.09
C THR A 202 0.06 -21.20 4.57
N SER A 203 -1.02 -21.22 3.82
CA SER A 203 -2.21 -20.37 4.05
C SER A 203 -2.84 -20.53 5.45
N GLY A 204 -2.60 -21.64 6.14
CA GLY A 204 -3.03 -21.83 7.54
C GLY A 204 -2.44 -20.79 8.51
N LEU A 205 -1.26 -20.23 8.23
CA LEU A 205 -0.65 -19.16 9.01
C LEU A 205 -1.35 -17.81 8.82
N GLY A 206 -2.08 -17.64 7.73
CA GLY A 206 -2.75 -16.36 7.40
C GLY A 206 -3.72 -15.89 8.48
N PHE A 207 -4.41 -16.81 9.16
CA PHE A 207 -5.32 -16.48 10.26
C PHE A 207 -4.59 -15.94 11.50
N ALA A 208 -3.51 -16.61 11.91
CA ALA A 208 -2.71 -16.17 13.06
C ALA A 208 -2.05 -14.81 12.80
N ILE A 209 -1.53 -14.61 11.59
CA ILE A 209 -0.93 -13.35 11.14
C ILE A 209 -1.97 -12.24 11.16
N SER A 210 -3.18 -12.48 10.67
CA SER A 210 -4.26 -11.49 10.68
C SER A 210 -4.65 -11.06 12.10
N GLY A 211 -4.71 -11.99 13.05
CA GLY A 211 -4.95 -11.69 14.48
C GLY A 211 -3.87 -10.78 15.07
N TYR A 212 -2.61 -11.12 14.86
CA TYR A 212 -1.48 -10.32 15.32
C TYR A 212 -1.50 -8.89 14.78
N PHE A 213 -1.70 -8.72 13.46
CA PHE A 213 -1.74 -7.39 12.85
C PHE A 213 -3.01 -6.61 13.19
N CYS A 214 -4.11 -7.29 13.51
CA CYS A 214 -5.31 -6.63 14.03
C CYS A 214 -4.98 -5.90 15.35
N ASP A 215 -4.32 -6.56 16.29
CA ASP A 215 -3.97 -5.96 17.57
C ASP A 215 -2.85 -4.91 17.44
N LEU A 216 -1.87 -5.15 16.57
CA LEU A 216 -0.84 -4.17 16.24
C LEU A 216 -1.46 -2.91 15.59
N GLY A 217 -2.42 -3.09 14.67
CA GLY A 217 -3.12 -1.99 14.01
C GLY A 217 -3.89 -1.12 14.99
N LYS A 218 -4.61 -1.74 15.94
CA LYS A 218 -5.28 -1.02 17.04
C LYS A 218 -4.29 -0.20 17.86
N ALA A 219 -3.20 -0.82 18.31
CA ALA A 219 -2.17 -0.16 19.11
C ALA A 219 -1.53 1.02 18.35
N TYR A 220 -1.26 0.84 17.06
CA TYR A 220 -0.70 1.88 16.20
C TYR A 220 -1.65 3.07 16.05
N GLN A 221 -2.93 2.81 15.77
CA GLN A 221 -3.94 3.87 15.64
C GLN A 221 -4.11 4.64 16.95
N ILE A 222 -4.28 3.94 18.07
CA ILE A 222 -4.36 4.58 19.38
C ILE A 222 -3.14 5.48 19.66
N ALA A 223 -1.94 5.01 19.33
CA ALA A 223 -0.72 5.81 19.52
C ALA A 223 -0.73 7.07 18.65
N ASN A 224 -1.16 6.98 17.39
CA ASN A 224 -1.29 8.14 16.51
C ASN A 224 -2.31 9.13 17.04
N ASP A 225 -3.48 8.68 17.47
CA ASP A 225 -4.54 9.55 17.98
C ASP A 225 -4.10 10.28 19.25
N ILE A 226 -3.32 9.62 20.13
CA ILE A 226 -2.71 10.27 21.30
C ILE A 226 -1.68 11.34 20.88
N LEU A 227 -0.87 11.08 19.85
CA LEU A 227 0.10 12.07 19.32
C LEU A 227 -0.62 13.26 18.69
N ASN A 228 -1.67 13.02 17.93
CA ASN A 228 -2.53 14.05 17.36
C ASN A 228 -3.14 14.91 18.47
N PHE A 229 -3.71 14.27 19.51
CA PHE A 229 -4.27 14.98 20.66
C PHE A 229 -3.24 15.85 21.38
N LYS A 230 -1.98 15.43 21.45
CA LYS A 230 -0.90 16.22 22.06
C LYS A 230 -0.33 17.28 21.12
N GLY A 231 -0.76 17.33 19.85
CA GLY A 231 -0.26 18.30 18.85
C GLY A 231 1.21 18.10 18.47
N THR A 232 1.75 16.88 18.68
CA THR A 232 3.17 16.57 18.46
C THR A 232 3.48 16.11 17.04
N ASP A 233 2.48 15.78 16.23
CA ASP A 233 2.63 15.35 14.84
C ASP A 233 2.29 16.43 13.80
N GLY A 234 1.84 17.62 14.24
CA GLY A 234 1.48 18.74 13.38
C GLY A 234 0.05 18.71 12.86
N ALA A 235 -0.75 17.69 13.17
CA ALA A 235 -2.18 17.69 12.90
C ALA A 235 -2.89 18.68 13.86
N LYS A 236 -3.85 19.44 13.33
CA LYS A 236 -4.71 20.27 14.19
C LYS A 236 -5.76 19.35 14.82
N LEU A 237 -5.90 19.48 16.14
CA LEU A 237 -7.11 19.01 16.83
C LEU A 237 -8.33 19.64 16.17
N ILE A 238 -9.26 18.83 15.70
CA ILE A 238 -10.60 19.23 15.27
C ILE A 238 -11.44 19.44 16.52
#